data_269ff068bdef5dd98cbfe95c4233588f
#
_entry.id   269ff068bdef5dd98cbfe95c4233588f
#
_cell.length_a   1.000
_cell.length_b   1.000
_cell.length_c   1.000
_cell.angle_alpha   90.00
_cell.angle_beta   90.00
_cell.angle_gamma   90.00
#
_symmetry.space_group_name_H-M   'P 1'
#
loop_
_entity.id
_entity.type
_entity.pdbx_description
1 polymer ?
#
loop_
_entity_poly.entity_id
_entity_poly.type
_entity_poly.pdbx_seq_one_letter_code
_entity_poly.pdbx_strand_id
1 'polypeptide(L)'
;MFFLGQKKKTEEKKANHLEPAMLDQIRSHFEKIRHPVELIASLGEKPKAEEIHDFLEEIAGLSDKISITSKPDAERRAPSFSVARKGEDARMHFAGLPVGHELTSLILAILHAGGHPPKAEQALIDRIRDLKGDFHFETYITLSCHNCPDVVQALNLMAAVNPRIQHTMIDGKLFLDEIE
;
A
#
# COMPACT_ATOMS: atom_id res chain seq x y z
N MET A 1 16.20 -2.44 53.01
CA MET A 1 15.08 -1.65 52.48
C MET A 1 15.41 -1.28 51.04
N PHE A 2 15.00 -2.12 50.11
CA PHE A 2 15.32 -1.96 48.67
C PHE A 2 14.11 -1.35 47.97
N PHE A 3 14.25 -0.13 47.49
CA PHE A 3 13.26 0.51 46.59
C PHE A 3 13.46 0.01 45.17
N LEU A 4 12.57 -0.85 44.70
CA LEU A 4 12.42 -1.24 43.30
C LEU A 4 11.75 -0.08 42.55
N GLY A 5 12.55 0.70 41.85
CA GLY A 5 12.05 1.70 40.89
C GLY A 5 11.34 1.02 39.75
N GLN A 6 10.01 1.09 39.71
CA GLN A 6 9.22 0.76 38.52
C GLN A 6 9.53 1.79 37.45
N LYS A 7 10.25 1.39 36.40
CA LYS A 7 10.31 2.14 35.13
C LYS A 7 8.92 2.13 34.53
N LYS A 8 8.20 3.23 34.68
CA LYS A 8 7.04 3.54 33.81
C LYS A 8 7.54 3.56 32.38
N LYS A 9 7.15 2.56 31.57
CA LYS A 9 7.24 2.61 30.13
C LYS A 9 6.29 3.72 29.69
N THR A 10 6.82 4.86 29.31
CA THR A 10 6.07 5.93 28.66
C THR A 10 5.66 5.35 27.32
N GLU A 11 4.38 5.07 27.14
CA GLU A 11 3.80 4.84 25.82
C GLU A 11 3.92 6.18 25.08
N GLU A 12 4.92 6.30 24.23
CA GLU A 12 4.97 7.36 23.23
C GLU A 12 3.74 7.16 22.35
N LYS A 13 2.84 8.14 22.41
CA LYS A 13 1.64 8.19 21.59
C LYS A 13 2.11 8.26 20.14
N LYS A 14 2.05 7.14 19.39
CA LYS A 14 2.35 7.11 17.96
C LYS A 14 1.57 8.23 17.30
N ALA A 15 2.24 9.06 16.52
CA ALA A 15 1.58 10.11 15.75
C ALA A 15 0.69 9.45 14.71
N ASN A 16 -0.60 9.72 14.73
CA ASN A 16 -1.50 9.27 13.68
C ASN A 16 -1.15 9.99 12.37
N HIS A 17 -0.99 9.23 11.30
CA HIS A 17 -0.74 9.78 9.96
C HIS A 17 -2.03 10.33 9.33
N LEU A 18 -3.18 9.84 9.79
CA LEU A 18 -4.49 10.16 9.25
C LEU A 18 -5.40 10.77 10.32
N GLU A 19 -6.26 11.68 9.89
CA GLU A 19 -7.28 12.30 10.75
C GLU A 19 -8.33 11.25 11.18
N PRO A 20 -8.88 11.33 12.42
CA PRO A 20 -9.84 10.36 12.92
C PRO A 20 -11.07 10.16 12.02
N ALA A 21 -11.62 11.23 11.45
CA ALA A 21 -12.76 11.14 10.54
C ALA A 21 -12.42 10.37 9.26
N MET A 22 -11.19 10.49 8.78
CA MET A 22 -10.69 9.75 7.62
C MET A 22 -10.51 8.27 7.95
N LEU A 23 -10.00 7.94 9.13
CA LEU A 23 -9.88 6.56 9.60
C LEU A 23 -11.24 5.85 9.66
N ASP A 24 -12.29 6.54 10.13
CA ASP A 24 -13.65 5.99 10.18
C ASP A 24 -14.23 5.75 8.78
N GLN A 25 -13.96 6.64 7.84
CA GLN A 25 -14.35 6.44 6.43
C GLN A 25 -13.63 5.24 5.81
N ILE A 26 -12.33 5.11 6.02
CA ILE A 26 -11.55 3.98 5.52
C ILE A 26 -12.05 2.67 6.12
N ARG A 27 -12.33 2.65 7.43
CA ARG A 27 -12.89 1.48 8.12
C ARG A 27 -14.19 1.02 7.47
N SER A 28 -15.10 1.95 7.16
CA SER A 28 -16.36 1.64 6.44
C SER A 28 -16.12 1.05 5.05
N HIS A 29 -15.09 1.53 4.34
CA HIS A 29 -14.71 0.93 3.06
C HIS A 29 -14.16 -0.49 3.23
N PHE A 30 -13.38 -0.74 4.28
CA PHE A 30 -12.76 -2.05 4.53
C PHE A 30 -13.76 -3.12 4.98
N GLU A 31 -14.98 -2.77 5.38
CA GLU A 31 -16.07 -3.73 5.56
C GLU A 31 -16.40 -4.53 4.28
N LYS A 32 -16.05 -3.97 3.09
CA LYS A 32 -16.24 -4.62 1.79
C LYS A 32 -15.17 -5.66 1.46
N ILE A 33 -14.12 -5.79 2.26
CA ILE A 33 -13.08 -6.80 2.10
C ILE A 33 -13.68 -8.19 2.34
N ARG A 34 -13.56 -9.07 1.34
CA ARG A 34 -14.10 -10.44 1.37
C ARG A 34 -13.03 -11.48 1.68
N HIS A 35 -11.79 -11.23 1.28
CA HIS A 35 -10.66 -12.14 1.43
C HIS A 35 -9.54 -11.46 2.21
N PRO A 36 -8.77 -12.21 3.03
CA PRO A 36 -7.64 -11.66 3.75
C PRO A 36 -6.63 -10.99 2.81
N VAL A 37 -6.15 -9.82 3.21
CA VAL A 37 -5.15 -9.01 2.51
C VAL A 37 -3.87 -8.98 3.32
N GLU A 38 -2.74 -9.02 2.62
CA GLU A 38 -1.42 -8.93 3.20
C GLU A 38 -0.69 -7.70 2.66
N LEU A 39 -0.15 -6.90 3.58
CA LEU A 39 0.77 -5.81 3.30
C LEU A 39 2.19 -6.34 3.52
N ILE A 40 2.93 -6.53 2.44
CA ILE A 40 4.26 -7.15 2.47
C ILE A 40 5.31 -6.06 2.44
N ALA A 41 5.93 -5.79 3.59
CA ALA A 41 6.87 -4.69 3.79
C ALA A 41 8.31 -5.10 3.52
N SER A 42 9.03 -4.29 2.72
CA SER A 42 10.48 -4.33 2.48
C SER A 42 11.06 -2.95 2.80
N LEU A 43 11.31 -2.68 4.08
CA LEU A 43 11.52 -1.32 4.56
C LEU A 43 13.00 -0.89 4.52
N GLY A 44 13.95 -1.82 4.71
CA GLY A 44 15.37 -1.48 4.80
C GLY A 44 15.68 -0.64 6.06
N GLU A 45 16.80 0.09 6.00
CA GLU A 45 17.32 0.90 7.13
C GLU A 45 17.22 2.42 6.86
N LYS A 46 16.48 2.85 5.85
CA LYS A 46 16.35 4.27 5.52
C LYS A 46 15.45 5.01 6.54
N PRO A 47 15.63 6.32 6.73
CA PRO A 47 14.86 7.10 7.72
C PRO A 47 13.33 7.01 7.57
N LYS A 48 12.84 6.81 6.35
CA LYS A 48 11.40 6.67 6.08
C LYS A 48 10.83 5.29 6.40
N ALA A 49 11.67 4.31 6.74
CA ALA A 49 11.24 2.93 7.00
C ALA A 49 10.29 2.85 8.20
N GLU A 50 10.62 3.54 9.29
CA GLU A 50 9.79 3.58 10.51
C GLU A 50 8.46 4.28 10.26
N GLU A 51 8.47 5.41 9.55
CA GLU A 51 7.25 6.14 9.20
C GLU A 51 6.29 5.29 8.36
N ILE A 52 6.82 4.55 7.38
CA ILE A 52 6.01 3.64 6.55
C ILE A 52 5.49 2.48 7.40
N HIS A 53 6.31 1.92 8.28
CA HIS A 53 5.88 0.85 9.17
C HIS A 53 4.71 1.28 10.04
N ASP A 54 4.82 2.43 10.70
CA ASP A 54 3.78 2.98 11.56
C ASP A 54 2.48 3.26 10.80
N PHE A 55 2.60 3.79 9.59
CA PHE A 55 1.46 3.98 8.69
C PHE A 55 0.79 2.65 8.31
N LEU A 56 1.57 1.62 7.98
CA LEU A 56 1.01 0.31 7.65
C LEU A 56 0.30 -0.32 8.86
N GLU A 57 0.83 -0.15 10.08
CA GLU A 57 0.15 -0.59 11.30
C GLU A 57 -1.18 0.14 11.52
N GLU A 58 -1.22 1.46 11.26
CA GLU A 58 -2.44 2.25 11.33
C GLU A 58 -3.50 1.74 10.34
N ILE A 59 -3.12 1.49 9.09
CA ILE A 59 -4.01 0.96 8.06
C ILE A 59 -4.47 -0.47 8.40
N ALA A 60 -3.57 -1.36 8.80
CA ALA A 60 -3.91 -2.75 9.15
C ALA A 60 -4.83 -2.82 10.38
N GLY A 61 -4.68 -1.91 11.32
CA GLY A 61 -5.54 -1.79 12.51
C GLY A 61 -7.00 -1.43 12.20
N LEU A 62 -7.32 -1.06 10.96
CA LEU A 62 -8.68 -0.73 10.56
C LEU A 62 -9.53 -1.94 10.18
N SER A 63 -8.94 -3.12 9.99
CA SER A 63 -9.65 -4.36 9.66
C SER A 63 -8.87 -5.59 10.12
N ASP A 64 -9.56 -6.54 10.73
CA ASP A 64 -9.01 -7.85 11.11
C ASP A 64 -8.63 -8.74 9.91
N LYS A 65 -9.04 -8.33 8.71
CA LYS A 65 -8.70 -9.00 7.45
C LYS A 65 -7.40 -8.50 6.82
N ILE A 66 -6.75 -7.48 7.39
CA ILE A 66 -5.48 -6.95 6.88
C ILE A 66 -4.36 -7.33 7.83
N SER A 67 -3.31 -7.93 7.30
CA SER A 67 -2.10 -8.31 8.05
C SER A 67 -0.86 -7.69 7.43
N ILE A 68 0.18 -7.52 8.24
CA ILE A 68 1.50 -7.03 7.80
C ILE A 68 2.49 -8.17 7.91
N THR A 69 3.30 -8.35 6.87
CA THR A 69 4.43 -9.28 6.85
C THR A 69 5.69 -8.53 6.46
N SER A 70 6.74 -8.65 7.26
CA SER A 70 8.06 -8.13 6.90
C SER A 70 8.80 -9.15 6.05
N LYS A 71 9.10 -8.79 4.81
CA LYS A 71 9.86 -9.62 3.88
C LYS A 71 10.90 -8.74 3.18
N PRO A 72 12.09 -8.59 3.77
CA PRO A 72 13.18 -7.87 3.11
C PRO A 72 13.49 -8.51 1.75
N ASP A 73 13.53 -7.68 0.72
CA ASP A 73 13.83 -8.09 -0.64
C ASP A 73 14.92 -7.16 -1.19
N ALA A 74 16.11 -7.70 -1.40
CA ALA A 74 17.27 -6.94 -1.87
C ALA A 74 17.12 -6.45 -3.32
N GLU A 75 16.22 -7.08 -4.09
CA GLU A 75 15.95 -6.70 -5.47
C GLU A 75 14.88 -5.60 -5.59
N ARG A 76 14.19 -5.30 -4.49
CA ARG A 76 13.16 -4.25 -4.45
C ARG A 76 13.69 -2.95 -3.86
N ARG A 77 13.08 -1.85 -4.29
CA ARG A 77 13.30 -0.56 -3.65
C ARG A 77 12.95 -0.64 -2.17
N ALA A 78 13.77 -0.05 -1.33
CA ALA A 78 13.50 0.08 0.11
C ALA A 78 13.63 1.56 0.53
N PRO A 79 12.67 2.11 1.29
CA PRO A 79 11.50 1.44 1.83
C PRO A 79 10.36 1.29 0.81
N SER A 80 9.74 0.15 0.80
CA SER A 80 8.59 -0.16 -0.04
C SER A 80 7.67 -1.17 0.63
N PHE A 81 6.47 -1.33 0.10
CA PHE A 81 5.58 -2.42 0.46
C PHE A 81 4.71 -2.83 -0.73
N SER A 82 4.11 -3.98 -0.62
CA SER A 82 3.22 -4.52 -1.65
C SER A 82 1.88 -4.90 -1.04
N VAL A 83 0.84 -4.86 -1.86
CA VAL A 83 -0.52 -5.27 -1.49
C VAL A 83 -0.87 -6.52 -2.25
N ALA A 84 -1.27 -7.57 -1.54
CA ALA A 84 -1.67 -8.84 -2.12
C ALA A 84 -2.85 -9.45 -1.38
N ARG A 85 -3.63 -10.30 -2.05
CA ARG A 85 -4.46 -11.27 -1.35
C ARG A 85 -3.54 -12.24 -0.62
N LYS A 86 -3.83 -12.57 0.61
CA LYS A 86 -2.99 -13.45 1.41
C LYS A 86 -2.79 -14.80 0.71
N GLY A 87 -1.53 -15.17 0.51
CA GLY A 87 -1.14 -16.40 -0.17
C GLY A 87 -1.03 -16.29 -1.69
N GLU A 88 -1.26 -15.11 -2.27
CA GLU A 88 -1.05 -14.84 -3.70
C GLU A 88 0.18 -13.95 -3.93
N ASP A 89 0.71 -13.97 -5.15
CA ASP A 89 1.80 -13.09 -5.55
C ASP A 89 1.35 -11.63 -5.58
N ALA A 90 2.17 -10.75 -5.00
CA ALA A 90 1.90 -9.32 -5.02
C ALA A 90 2.18 -8.73 -6.40
N ARG A 91 1.26 -7.91 -6.88
CA ARG A 91 1.36 -7.22 -8.18
C ARG A 91 1.19 -5.71 -8.08
N MET A 92 0.75 -5.21 -6.94
CA MET A 92 0.59 -3.77 -6.66
C MET A 92 1.61 -3.36 -5.61
N HIS A 93 2.56 -2.50 -5.99
CA HIS A 93 3.70 -2.12 -5.16
C HIS A 93 3.72 -0.61 -4.93
N PHE A 94 4.19 -0.19 -3.76
CA PHE A 94 4.33 1.20 -3.36
C PHE A 94 5.73 1.41 -2.80
N ALA A 95 6.56 2.14 -3.53
CA ALA A 95 7.87 2.57 -3.10
C ALA A 95 7.78 4.00 -2.56
N GLY A 96 7.50 4.10 -1.26
CA GLY A 96 7.22 5.32 -0.54
C GLY A 96 5.91 5.28 0.22
N LEU A 97 5.53 6.41 0.81
CA LEU A 97 4.33 6.56 1.65
C LEU A 97 3.16 7.14 0.81
N PRO A 98 2.12 6.35 0.49
CA PRO A 98 0.99 6.83 -0.31
C PRO A 98 -0.01 7.61 0.56
N VAL A 99 0.34 8.85 0.88
CA VAL A 99 -0.51 9.80 1.61
C VAL A 99 -1.00 10.92 0.69
N GLY A 100 -1.83 11.82 1.20
CA GLY A 100 -2.41 12.89 0.41
C GLY A 100 -3.29 12.34 -0.71
N HIS A 101 -3.03 12.75 -1.94
CA HIS A 101 -3.82 12.31 -3.10
C HIS A 101 -3.69 10.81 -3.40
N GLU A 102 -2.57 10.18 -3.03
CA GLU A 102 -2.33 8.75 -3.27
C GLU A 102 -2.95 7.80 -2.22
N LEU A 103 -3.49 8.33 -1.13
CA LEU A 103 -4.15 7.50 -0.12
C LEU A 103 -5.31 6.69 -0.72
N THR A 104 -6.11 7.29 -1.60
CA THR A 104 -7.20 6.60 -2.30
C THR A 104 -6.67 5.46 -3.17
N SER A 105 -5.51 5.64 -3.80
CA SER A 105 -4.86 4.59 -4.60
C SER A 105 -4.52 3.36 -3.76
N LEU A 106 -4.01 3.55 -2.54
CA LEU A 106 -3.76 2.45 -1.60
C LEU A 106 -5.06 1.77 -1.14
N ILE A 107 -6.08 2.55 -0.76
CA ILE A 107 -7.37 2.00 -0.30
C ILE A 107 -8.00 1.12 -1.39
N LEU A 108 -8.01 1.58 -2.64
CA LEU A 108 -8.53 0.81 -3.76
C LEU A 108 -7.69 -0.45 -4.04
N ALA A 109 -6.36 -0.39 -3.94
CA ALA A 109 -5.49 -1.56 -4.07
C ALA A 109 -5.83 -2.63 -3.02
N ILE A 110 -6.02 -2.23 -1.77
CA ILE A 110 -6.44 -3.13 -0.68
C ILE A 110 -7.82 -3.74 -0.95
N LEU A 111 -8.78 -2.93 -1.38
CA LEU A 111 -10.13 -3.40 -1.70
C LEU A 111 -10.11 -4.41 -2.86
N HIS A 112 -9.35 -4.15 -3.92
CA HIS A 112 -9.24 -5.06 -5.06
C HIS A 112 -8.55 -6.37 -4.67
N ALA A 113 -7.44 -6.32 -3.92
CA ALA A 113 -6.80 -7.51 -3.36
C ALA A 113 -7.76 -8.30 -2.45
N GLY A 114 -8.58 -7.59 -1.68
CA GLY A 114 -9.61 -8.15 -0.81
C GLY A 114 -10.86 -8.67 -1.53
N GLY A 115 -10.90 -8.66 -2.86
CA GLY A 115 -11.98 -9.24 -3.66
C GLY A 115 -13.17 -8.30 -3.93
N HIS A 116 -13.04 -7.00 -3.61
CA HIS A 116 -14.01 -6.01 -4.05
C HIS A 116 -13.84 -5.78 -5.56
N PRO A 117 -14.90 -5.91 -6.37
CA PRO A 117 -14.79 -5.80 -7.81
C PRO A 117 -14.38 -4.37 -8.23
N PRO A 118 -13.52 -4.22 -9.26
CA PRO A 118 -13.18 -2.93 -9.80
C PRO A 118 -14.42 -2.25 -10.42
N LYS A 119 -14.52 -0.94 -10.23
CA LYS A 119 -15.60 -0.13 -10.77
C LYS A 119 -15.26 0.31 -12.20
N ALA A 120 -15.41 -0.60 -13.15
CA ALA A 120 -15.14 -0.38 -14.56
C ALA A 120 -16.13 -1.20 -15.41
N GLU A 121 -16.30 -0.79 -16.68
CA GLU A 121 -17.15 -1.54 -17.62
C GLU A 121 -16.61 -2.96 -17.86
N GLN A 122 -17.49 -3.94 -17.92
CA GLN A 122 -17.10 -5.35 -18.08
C GLN A 122 -16.27 -5.57 -19.35
N ALA A 123 -16.60 -4.91 -20.45
CA ALA A 123 -15.83 -5.00 -21.68
C ALA A 123 -14.37 -4.53 -21.52
N LEU A 124 -14.13 -3.51 -20.71
CA LEU A 124 -12.78 -3.04 -20.39
C LEU A 124 -12.04 -4.09 -19.53
N ILE A 125 -12.70 -4.63 -18.49
CA ILE A 125 -12.14 -5.68 -17.63
C ILE A 125 -11.73 -6.90 -18.47
N ASP A 126 -12.58 -7.33 -19.40
CA ASP A 126 -12.29 -8.47 -20.26
C ASP A 126 -11.10 -8.19 -21.18
N ARG A 127 -11.02 -6.99 -21.76
CA ARG A 127 -9.84 -6.58 -22.57
C ARG A 127 -8.55 -6.57 -21.77
N ILE A 128 -8.57 -6.08 -20.52
CA ILE A 128 -7.40 -6.10 -19.65
C ILE A 128 -6.99 -7.55 -19.36
N ARG A 129 -7.94 -8.41 -19.05
CA ARG A 129 -7.70 -9.84 -18.75
C ARG A 129 -7.09 -10.57 -19.94
N ASP A 130 -7.48 -10.21 -21.16
CA ASP A 130 -7.03 -10.84 -22.39
C ASP A 130 -5.68 -10.34 -22.91
N LEU A 131 -5.11 -9.28 -22.31
CA LEU A 131 -3.78 -8.81 -22.67
C LEU A 131 -2.74 -9.91 -22.52
N LYS A 132 -1.94 -10.11 -23.57
CA LYS A 132 -0.87 -11.09 -23.63
C LYS A 132 0.47 -10.41 -23.37
N GLY A 133 1.38 -11.13 -22.73
CA GLY A 133 2.71 -10.64 -22.35
C GLY A 133 2.77 -10.27 -20.88
N ASP A 134 3.99 -10.17 -20.36
CA ASP A 134 4.26 -9.79 -18.99
C ASP A 134 4.67 -8.32 -18.96
N PHE A 135 3.99 -7.54 -18.14
CA PHE A 135 4.19 -6.09 -18.04
C PHE A 135 4.52 -5.71 -16.61
N HIS A 136 5.54 -4.88 -16.45
CA HIS A 136 5.83 -4.19 -15.21
C HIS A 136 5.85 -2.69 -15.47
N PHE A 137 4.81 -2.01 -15.00
CA PHE A 137 4.69 -0.57 -15.10
C PHE A 137 5.26 0.11 -13.85
N GLU A 138 5.93 1.22 -14.04
CA GLU A 138 6.42 2.07 -12.97
C GLU A 138 5.90 3.49 -13.16
N THR A 139 5.35 4.08 -12.11
CA THR A 139 4.85 5.46 -12.13
C THR A 139 5.58 6.27 -11.09
N TYR A 140 6.44 7.17 -11.52
CA TYR A 140 7.07 8.15 -10.64
C TYR A 140 6.09 9.28 -10.37
N ILE A 141 5.80 9.51 -9.10
CA ILE A 141 4.83 10.51 -8.65
C ILE A 141 5.48 11.54 -7.72
N THR A 142 4.80 12.65 -7.54
CA THR A 142 4.96 13.51 -6.37
C THR A 142 3.67 13.53 -5.59
N LEU A 143 3.72 13.56 -4.26
CA LEU A 143 2.53 13.52 -3.40
C LEU A 143 1.60 14.72 -3.60
N SER A 144 2.08 15.79 -4.23
CA SER A 144 1.29 16.98 -4.60
C SER A 144 0.69 16.92 -6.01
N CYS A 145 0.94 15.86 -6.76
CA CYS A 145 0.43 15.71 -8.12
C CYS A 145 -1.06 15.34 -8.11
N HIS A 146 -1.91 16.15 -8.74
CA HIS A 146 -3.36 15.93 -8.75
C HIS A 146 -3.81 14.85 -9.74
N ASN A 147 -3.06 14.64 -10.82
CA ASN A 147 -3.40 13.68 -11.88
C ASN A 147 -2.72 12.32 -11.69
N CYS A 148 -1.70 12.23 -10.83
CA CYS A 148 -0.97 10.99 -10.59
C CYS A 148 -1.88 9.85 -10.06
N PRO A 149 -2.82 10.11 -9.14
CA PRO A 149 -3.72 9.07 -8.64
C PRO A 149 -4.53 8.36 -9.72
N ASP A 150 -4.95 9.07 -10.76
CA ASP A 150 -5.73 8.48 -11.85
C ASP A 150 -4.90 7.42 -12.60
N VAL A 151 -3.63 7.70 -12.85
CA VAL A 151 -2.70 6.76 -13.50
C VAL A 151 -2.38 5.59 -12.59
N VAL A 152 -2.04 5.87 -11.33
CA VAL A 152 -1.71 4.84 -10.32
C VAL A 152 -2.88 3.89 -10.13
N GLN A 153 -4.10 4.40 -9.98
CA GLN A 153 -5.31 3.60 -9.80
C GLN A 153 -5.63 2.76 -11.02
N ALA A 154 -5.49 3.32 -12.23
CA ALA A 154 -5.72 2.58 -13.47
C ALA A 154 -4.74 1.41 -13.63
N LEU A 155 -3.45 1.62 -13.39
CA LEU A 155 -2.44 0.57 -13.49
C LEU A 155 -2.56 -0.47 -12.37
N ASN A 156 -2.91 -0.06 -11.15
CA ASN A 156 -3.22 -0.99 -10.06
C ASN A 156 -4.46 -1.84 -10.38
N LEU A 157 -5.49 -1.26 -10.99
CA LEU A 157 -6.66 -2.01 -11.45
C LEU A 157 -6.26 -3.06 -12.49
N MET A 158 -5.43 -2.69 -13.46
CA MET A 158 -4.91 -3.63 -14.46
C MET A 158 -4.14 -4.77 -13.78
N ALA A 159 -3.27 -4.47 -12.83
CA ALA A 159 -2.53 -5.47 -12.06
C ALA A 159 -3.45 -6.37 -11.20
N ALA A 160 -4.54 -5.84 -10.66
CA ALA A 160 -5.52 -6.62 -9.91
C ALA A 160 -6.29 -7.61 -10.80
N VAL A 161 -6.57 -7.22 -12.06
CA VAL A 161 -7.37 -7.99 -13.02
C VAL A 161 -6.55 -9.03 -13.79
N ASN A 162 -5.32 -8.69 -14.20
CA ASN A 162 -4.47 -9.54 -15.01
C ASN A 162 -3.20 -9.96 -14.24
N PRO A 163 -3.00 -11.27 -14.00
CA PRO A 163 -1.84 -11.76 -13.23
C PRO A 163 -0.48 -11.55 -13.92
N ARG A 164 -0.46 -11.17 -15.19
CA ARG A 164 0.75 -10.85 -15.94
C ARG A 164 1.16 -9.38 -15.86
N ILE A 165 0.38 -8.57 -15.17
CA ILE A 165 0.63 -7.14 -15.01
C ILE A 165 1.05 -6.86 -13.57
N GLN A 166 2.17 -6.16 -13.41
CA GLN A 166 2.61 -5.59 -12.16
C GLN A 166 2.70 -4.07 -12.29
N HIS A 167 2.48 -3.36 -11.21
CA HIS A 167 2.63 -1.91 -11.15
C HIS A 167 3.34 -1.50 -9.87
N THR A 168 4.26 -0.55 -9.98
CA THR A 168 4.93 0.10 -8.86
C THR A 168 4.71 1.60 -8.91
N MET A 169 4.05 2.15 -7.87
CA MET A 169 4.05 3.58 -7.60
C MET A 169 5.36 3.95 -6.90
N ILE A 170 6.04 4.98 -7.35
CA ILE A 170 7.35 5.41 -6.81
C ILE A 170 7.27 6.89 -6.43
N ASP A 171 7.53 7.19 -5.15
CA ASP A 171 7.70 8.56 -4.70
C ASP A 171 9.04 9.11 -5.21
N GLY A 172 8.98 9.96 -6.23
CA GLY A 172 10.16 10.53 -6.86
C GLY A 172 11.06 11.35 -5.93
N LYS A 173 10.52 11.89 -4.83
CA LYS A 173 11.34 12.57 -3.82
C LYS A 173 12.17 11.61 -2.98
N LEU A 174 11.69 10.40 -2.78
CA LEU A 174 12.39 9.37 -2.02
C LEU A 174 13.45 8.65 -2.86
N PHE A 175 13.24 8.60 -4.17
CA PHE A 175 14.10 7.91 -5.13
C PHE A 175 14.61 8.85 -6.23
N LEU A 176 15.15 10.00 -5.81
CA LEU A 176 15.68 11.03 -6.74
C LEU A 176 16.76 10.50 -7.67
N ASP A 177 17.62 9.62 -7.17
CA ASP A 177 18.73 9.04 -7.94
C ASP A 177 18.26 8.22 -9.16
N GLU A 178 16.98 7.89 -9.23
CA GLU A 178 16.41 7.14 -10.34
C GLU A 178 15.77 8.04 -11.41
N ILE A 179 15.66 9.35 -11.14
CA ILE A 179 14.99 10.32 -12.03
C ILE A 179 16.02 11.22 -12.73
N GLU A 180 17.23 11.36 -12.17
CA GLU A 180 18.35 12.11 -12.75
C GLU A 180 19.11 11.26 -13.78
#